data_3a24e1f174d754acec47165a3609fa77
#
_entry.id   3a24e1f174d754acec47165a3609fa77
#
_cell.length_a   1.000
_cell.length_b   1.000
_cell.length_c   1.000
_cell.angle_alpha   90.00
_cell.angle_beta   90.00
_cell.angle_gamma   90.00
#
_symmetry.space_group_name_H-M   'P 1'
#
loop_
_entity.id
_entity.type
_entity.pdbx_description
1 polymer ?
#
loop_
_entity_poly.entity_id
_entity_poly.type
_entity_poly.pdbx_seq_one_letter_code
_entity_poly.pdbx_strand_id
1 'polypeptide(L)'
;ECLGKTSDGKTIYLWQRNGQEEAPLLRELGRLREIAFRAVEEGSGKRRDTDSYDDDYLHLILWDDDDLEIVGAYRFMPTAMQVEKCGVEGLYSYSLFHYDEKMQDILEHGIELGRSFIQPRYWGRRGLDYLWSGIGAYLARYPHYRYLFGPVSISGGLPPAARDLLVAFYRLWFPASHPLAASRQPYPASLPDVLAQFGGVDYVDDLTKLKSLLGNLGCGIPPLYKQYSELC
;
A
#
# COMPACT_ATOMS: atom_id res chain seq x y z
N GLU A 1 7.16 19.26 -6.59
CA GLU A 1 6.70 20.13 -5.49
C GLU A 1 7.22 19.60 -4.15
N CYS A 2 7.72 20.47 -3.27
CA CYS A 2 8.10 20.10 -1.91
C CYS A 2 6.87 20.15 -0.98
N LEU A 3 6.60 19.07 -0.27
CA LEU A 3 5.52 18.98 0.71
C LEU A 3 5.98 19.29 2.14
N GLY A 4 7.25 19.06 2.46
CA GLY A 4 7.81 19.32 3.77
C GLY A 4 9.16 18.66 4.01
N LYS A 5 9.70 18.89 5.21
CA LYS A 5 10.94 18.26 5.69
C LYS A 5 10.66 17.43 6.94
N THR A 6 11.41 16.35 7.09
CA THR A 6 11.34 15.48 8.27
C THR A 6 12.26 15.98 9.38
N SER A 7 12.07 15.48 10.60
CA SER A 7 12.90 15.87 11.76
C SER A 7 14.36 15.39 11.65
N ASP A 8 14.65 14.43 10.79
CA ASP A 8 15.99 13.87 10.54
C ASP A 8 16.60 14.31 9.21
N GLY A 9 16.13 15.45 8.66
CA GLY A 9 16.76 16.15 7.54
C GLY A 9 16.35 15.67 6.14
N LYS A 10 15.38 14.77 6.02
CA LYS A 10 14.88 14.32 4.72
C LYS A 10 13.81 15.25 4.17
N THR A 11 13.65 15.27 2.85
CA THR A 11 12.64 16.10 2.17
C THR A 11 11.60 15.22 1.49
N ILE A 12 10.33 15.62 1.61
CA ILE A 12 9.19 14.94 0.99
C ILE A 12 8.79 15.73 -0.26
N TYR A 13 8.86 15.07 -1.40
CA TYR A 13 8.48 15.64 -2.69
C TYR A 13 7.25 14.95 -3.27
N LEU A 14 6.42 15.74 -3.96
CA LEU A 14 5.38 15.27 -4.86
C LEU A 14 5.81 15.46 -6.30
N TRP A 15 5.74 14.40 -7.10
CA TRP A 15 6.12 14.40 -8.51
C TRP A 15 5.09 13.63 -9.37
N GLN A 16 4.92 14.09 -10.60
CA GLN A 16 4.13 13.43 -11.64
C GLN A 16 4.87 13.54 -12.97
N ARG A 17 4.72 12.53 -13.83
CA ARG A 17 5.43 12.48 -15.12
C ARG A 17 4.97 13.56 -16.10
N ASN A 18 3.67 13.89 -16.11
CA ASN A 18 3.08 14.97 -16.96
C ASN A 18 3.47 14.86 -18.44
N GLY A 19 3.45 13.66 -19.02
CA GLY A 19 3.73 13.43 -20.44
C GLY A 19 5.19 13.62 -20.88
N GLN A 20 6.14 13.74 -19.93
CA GLN A 20 7.56 13.81 -20.28
C GLN A 20 8.02 12.50 -20.94
N GLU A 21 8.58 12.58 -22.17
CA GLU A 21 9.06 11.41 -22.91
C GLU A 21 10.17 10.67 -22.16
N GLU A 22 11.15 11.41 -21.62
CA GLU A 22 12.19 10.88 -20.74
C GLU A 22 11.89 11.23 -19.29
N ALA A 23 11.78 10.22 -18.45
CA ALA A 23 11.57 10.35 -17.01
C ALA A 23 12.66 9.58 -16.24
N PRO A 24 13.88 10.14 -16.09
CA PRO A 24 14.97 9.49 -15.35
C PRO A 24 14.55 9.14 -13.93
N LEU A 25 13.77 10.02 -13.28
CA LEU A 25 13.24 9.80 -11.93
C LEU A 25 12.32 8.58 -11.88
N LEU A 26 11.42 8.39 -12.86
CA LEU A 26 10.56 7.21 -12.92
C LEU A 26 11.36 5.93 -13.15
N ARG A 27 12.42 6.00 -13.96
CA ARG A 27 13.32 4.85 -14.18
C ARG A 27 14.00 4.44 -12.87
N GLU A 28 14.44 5.42 -12.07
CA GLU A 28 15.07 5.17 -10.77
C GLU A 28 14.06 4.67 -9.74
N LEU A 29 12.88 5.29 -9.65
CA LEU A 29 11.77 4.79 -8.81
C LEU A 29 11.45 3.33 -9.12
N GLY A 30 11.30 2.98 -10.40
CA GLY A 30 11.04 1.61 -10.81
C GLY A 30 12.17 0.63 -10.47
N ARG A 31 13.42 1.07 -10.57
CA ARG A 31 14.58 0.25 -10.17
C ARG A 31 14.61 -0.02 -8.68
N LEU A 32 14.44 1.01 -7.86
CA LEU A 32 14.46 0.91 -6.40
C LEU A 32 13.25 0.12 -5.88
N ARG A 33 12.09 0.32 -6.49
CA ARG A 33 10.86 -0.42 -6.21
C ARG A 33 11.05 -1.92 -6.45
N GLU A 34 11.62 -2.30 -7.59
CA GLU A 34 11.93 -3.71 -7.89
C GLU A 34 12.92 -4.30 -6.88
N ILE A 35 13.95 -3.56 -6.47
CA ILE A 35 14.91 -4.03 -5.45
C ILE A 35 14.19 -4.26 -4.12
N ALA A 36 13.36 -3.31 -3.67
CA ALA A 36 12.66 -3.42 -2.41
C ALA A 36 11.64 -4.55 -2.41
N PHE A 37 10.85 -4.70 -3.48
CA PHE A 37 9.86 -5.77 -3.60
C PHE A 37 10.51 -7.14 -3.74
N ARG A 38 11.61 -7.23 -4.47
CA ARG A 38 12.36 -8.49 -4.59
C ARG A 38 12.91 -8.98 -3.24
N ALA A 39 13.30 -8.04 -2.37
CA ALA A 39 13.80 -8.38 -1.03
C ALA A 39 12.70 -8.97 -0.11
N VAL A 40 11.42 -8.82 -0.47
CA VAL A 40 10.26 -9.42 0.24
C VAL A 40 9.51 -10.43 -0.64
N GLU A 41 10.16 -10.94 -1.69
CA GLU A 41 9.63 -11.94 -2.61
C GLU A 41 8.36 -11.50 -3.37
N GLU A 42 8.19 -10.18 -3.57
CA GLU A 42 7.10 -9.57 -4.34
C GLU A 42 7.59 -8.88 -5.63
N GLY A 43 8.86 -9.05 -5.99
CA GLY A 43 9.44 -8.47 -7.19
C GLY A 43 8.84 -9.01 -8.48
N SER A 44 8.78 -8.15 -9.49
CA SER A 44 8.25 -8.50 -10.81
C SER A 44 9.19 -9.40 -11.64
N GLY A 45 10.45 -9.55 -11.23
CA GLY A 45 11.51 -10.23 -11.98
C GLY A 45 12.10 -9.41 -13.14
N LYS A 46 11.59 -8.20 -13.36
CA LYS A 46 12.05 -7.29 -14.41
C LYS A 46 13.21 -6.41 -13.88
N ARG A 47 13.85 -5.65 -14.76
CA ARG A 47 14.87 -4.67 -14.36
C ARG A 47 14.29 -3.52 -13.55
N ARG A 48 13.00 -3.22 -13.74
CA ARG A 48 12.26 -2.13 -13.08
C ARG A 48 10.81 -2.57 -12.89
N ASP A 49 10.24 -2.28 -11.74
CA ASP A 49 8.81 -2.40 -11.50
C ASP A 49 8.15 -1.08 -11.93
N THR A 50 7.78 -1.02 -13.21
CA THR A 50 7.00 0.07 -13.80
C THR A 50 5.83 -0.50 -14.59
N ASP A 51 4.72 0.23 -14.59
CA ASP A 51 3.51 -0.09 -15.34
C ASP A 51 2.92 1.17 -15.99
N SER A 52 1.85 1.04 -16.77
CA SER A 52 1.20 2.17 -17.45
C SER A 52 0.57 3.18 -16.50
N TYR A 53 0.24 2.80 -15.28
CA TYR A 53 -0.31 3.71 -14.28
C TYR A 53 0.72 4.72 -13.78
N ASP A 54 2.01 4.42 -13.86
CA ASP A 54 3.08 5.34 -13.44
C ASP A 54 3.12 6.64 -14.27
N ASP A 55 2.51 6.65 -15.44
CA ASP A 55 2.46 7.82 -16.33
C ASP A 55 1.50 8.89 -15.82
N ASP A 56 0.40 8.48 -15.21
CA ASP A 56 -0.67 9.37 -14.75
C ASP A 56 -0.65 9.60 -13.23
N TYR A 57 -0.18 8.61 -12.47
CA TYR A 57 -0.21 8.65 -11.01
C TYR A 57 0.82 9.62 -10.44
N LEU A 58 0.48 10.14 -9.27
CA LEU A 58 1.36 10.95 -8.45
C LEU A 58 2.34 10.05 -7.67
N HIS A 59 3.58 10.52 -7.53
CA HIS A 59 4.61 9.85 -6.75
C HIS A 59 5.02 10.74 -5.58
N LEU A 60 4.77 10.26 -4.37
CA LEU A 60 5.30 10.83 -3.14
C LEU A 60 6.67 10.23 -2.91
N ILE A 61 7.69 11.07 -2.81
CA ILE A 61 9.09 10.66 -2.76
C ILE A 61 9.70 11.18 -1.47
N LEU A 62 10.26 10.28 -0.68
CA LEU A 62 11.11 10.63 0.45
C LEU A 62 12.57 10.65 -0.02
N TRP A 63 13.19 11.82 0.07
CA TRP A 63 14.54 12.09 -0.40
C TRP A 63 15.48 12.34 0.76
N ASP A 64 16.66 11.74 0.74
CA ASP A 64 17.73 12.01 1.67
C ASP A 64 18.65 13.09 1.07
N ASP A 65 18.67 14.28 1.71
CA ASP A 65 19.46 15.42 1.24
C ASP A 65 20.96 15.23 1.48
N ASP A 66 21.35 14.40 2.46
CA ASP A 66 22.75 14.13 2.79
C ASP A 66 23.35 13.07 1.84
N ASP A 67 22.66 11.97 1.65
CA ASP A 67 23.10 10.87 0.78
C ASP A 67 22.74 11.10 -0.71
N LEU A 68 21.96 12.12 -1.04
CA LEU A 68 21.48 12.49 -2.38
C LEU A 68 20.76 11.32 -3.08
N GLU A 69 19.87 10.65 -2.36
CA GLU A 69 19.14 9.50 -2.90
C GLU A 69 17.69 9.39 -2.43
N ILE A 70 16.90 8.59 -3.15
CA ILE A 70 15.53 8.27 -2.79
C ILE A 70 15.55 7.25 -1.65
N VAL A 71 14.98 7.58 -0.50
CA VAL A 71 14.79 6.66 0.63
C VAL A 71 13.66 5.67 0.35
N GLY A 72 12.59 6.16 -0.23
CA GLY A 72 11.40 5.40 -0.56
C GLY A 72 10.36 6.25 -1.27
N ALA A 73 9.27 5.64 -1.69
CA ALA A 73 8.19 6.34 -2.34
C ALA A 73 6.84 5.66 -2.12
N TYR A 74 5.79 6.42 -2.39
CA TYR A 74 4.40 5.96 -2.45
C TYR A 74 3.78 6.44 -3.76
N ARG A 75 3.11 5.57 -4.50
CA ARG A 75 2.33 5.95 -5.67
C ARG A 75 0.87 6.13 -5.28
N PHE A 76 0.23 7.20 -5.71
CA PHE A 76 -1.19 7.40 -5.44
C PHE A 76 -1.91 8.18 -6.54
N MET A 77 -3.24 8.08 -6.55
CA MET A 77 -4.09 8.76 -7.52
C MET A 77 -5.37 9.27 -6.85
N PRO A 78 -5.66 10.57 -6.92
CA PRO A 78 -6.99 11.11 -6.67
C PRO A 78 -7.98 10.51 -7.68
N THR A 79 -8.91 9.68 -7.17
CA THR A 79 -9.69 8.78 -8.03
C THR A 79 -10.68 9.49 -8.93
N ALA A 80 -11.32 10.58 -8.47
CA ALA A 80 -12.23 11.38 -9.28
C ALA A 80 -11.58 11.87 -10.59
N MET A 81 -10.33 12.39 -10.49
CA MET A 81 -9.58 12.88 -11.66
C MET A 81 -9.31 11.76 -12.67
N GLN A 82 -8.95 10.57 -12.19
CA GLN A 82 -8.64 9.45 -13.07
C GLN A 82 -9.90 8.86 -13.70
N VAL A 83 -10.98 8.76 -12.93
CA VAL A 83 -12.28 8.28 -13.42
C VAL A 83 -12.86 9.23 -14.47
N GLU A 84 -12.73 10.53 -14.28
CA GLU A 84 -13.14 11.53 -15.28
C GLU A 84 -12.36 11.39 -16.60
N LYS A 85 -11.04 11.13 -16.49
CA LYS A 85 -10.13 11.02 -17.64
C LYS A 85 -10.26 9.69 -18.40
N CYS A 86 -10.34 8.58 -17.69
CA CYS A 86 -10.16 7.23 -18.26
C CYS A 86 -11.26 6.23 -17.83
N GLY A 87 -12.29 6.64 -17.08
CA GLY A 87 -13.22 5.70 -16.46
C GLY A 87 -12.60 4.97 -15.26
N VAL A 88 -13.37 4.10 -14.64
CA VAL A 88 -12.91 3.28 -13.50
C VAL A 88 -11.79 2.31 -13.89
N GLU A 89 -11.71 1.93 -15.16
CA GLU A 89 -10.66 1.08 -15.74
C GLU A 89 -9.28 1.73 -15.67
N GLY A 90 -9.22 3.04 -15.52
CA GLY A 90 -8.00 3.81 -15.30
C GLY A 90 -7.41 3.65 -13.90
N LEU A 91 -8.08 2.96 -12.97
CA LEU A 91 -7.60 2.71 -11.62
C LEU A 91 -6.91 1.35 -11.51
N TYR A 92 -5.75 1.33 -10.85
CA TYR A 92 -4.98 0.10 -10.66
C TYR A 92 -5.77 -0.97 -9.89
N SER A 93 -6.44 -0.60 -8.80
CA SER A 93 -7.21 -1.55 -8.01
C SER A 93 -8.41 -2.12 -8.76
N TYR A 94 -8.97 -1.40 -9.74
CA TYR A 94 -10.02 -1.95 -10.60
C TYR A 94 -9.52 -3.14 -11.45
N SER A 95 -8.25 -3.17 -11.80
CA SER A 95 -7.66 -4.33 -12.49
C SER A 95 -7.65 -5.61 -11.63
N LEU A 96 -7.73 -5.47 -10.29
CA LEU A 96 -7.67 -6.56 -9.32
C LEU A 96 -9.04 -6.89 -8.72
N PHE A 97 -9.99 -5.94 -8.72
CA PHE A 97 -11.28 -6.05 -8.04
C PHE A 97 -12.44 -5.65 -8.96
N HIS A 98 -13.58 -6.25 -8.73
CA HIS A 98 -14.87 -5.73 -9.18
C HIS A 98 -15.40 -4.77 -8.13
N TYR A 99 -15.79 -3.56 -8.51
CA TYR A 99 -16.39 -2.60 -7.61
C TYR A 99 -17.91 -2.77 -7.54
N ASP A 100 -18.45 -2.61 -6.34
CA ASP A 100 -19.89 -2.45 -6.12
C ASP A 100 -20.32 -1.02 -6.46
N GLU A 101 -21.62 -0.80 -6.73
CA GLU A 101 -22.16 0.53 -7.02
C GLU A 101 -21.91 1.54 -5.90
N LYS A 102 -21.84 1.08 -4.64
CA LYS A 102 -21.54 1.91 -3.46
C LYS A 102 -20.09 2.46 -3.44
N MET A 103 -19.23 1.96 -4.31
CA MET A 103 -17.88 2.48 -4.44
C MET A 103 -17.85 3.90 -5.03
N GLN A 104 -18.93 4.36 -5.68
CA GLN A 104 -18.99 5.65 -6.36
C GLN A 104 -18.67 6.83 -5.44
N ASP A 105 -19.23 6.89 -4.23
CA ASP A 105 -18.92 7.96 -3.25
C ASP A 105 -17.45 7.97 -2.83
N ILE A 106 -16.87 6.78 -2.68
CA ILE A 106 -15.44 6.61 -2.38
C ILE A 106 -14.59 7.07 -3.56
N LEU A 107 -14.98 6.77 -4.79
CA LEU A 107 -14.25 7.19 -5.99
C LEU A 107 -14.31 8.72 -6.21
N GLU A 108 -15.39 9.37 -5.80
CA GLU A 108 -15.52 10.82 -5.89
C GLU A 108 -14.62 11.56 -4.89
N HIS A 109 -14.45 11.02 -3.69
CA HIS A 109 -13.72 11.67 -2.59
C HIS A 109 -12.47 10.90 -2.13
N GLY A 110 -12.02 9.95 -2.91
CA GLY A 110 -10.97 9.01 -2.54
C GLY A 110 -9.61 9.27 -3.18
N ILE A 111 -8.62 8.68 -2.55
CA ILE A 111 -7.27 8.54 -3.08
C ILE A 111 -6.92 7.07 -3.07
N GLU A 112 -6.60 6.53 -4.25
CA GLU A 112 -6.04 5.20 -4.38
C GLU A 112 -4.54 5.23 -4.07
N LEU A 113 -4.10 4.37 -3.12
CA LEU A 113 -2.71 4.23 -2.70
C LEU A 113 -2.13 2.92 -3.21
N GLY A 114 -0.85 2.92 -3.57
CA GLY A 114 -0.18 1.69 -3.99
C GLY A 114 1.33 1.86 -4.17
N ARG A 115 1.99 0.75 -4.50
CA ARG A 115 3.43 0.73 -4.82
C ARG A 115 4.31 1.42 -3.78
N SER A 116 3.95 1.32 -2.48
CA SER A 116 4.80 1.83 -1.41
C SER A 116 6.05 0.99 -1.24
N PHE A 117 7.19 1.63 -1.11
CA PHE A 117 8.44 0.96 -0.78
C PHE A 117 9.37 1.86 0.01
N ILE A 118 10.23 1.23 0.80
CA ILE A 118 11.43 1.83 1.40
C ILE A 118 12.61 0.98 0.95
N GLN A 119 13.70 1.61 0.52
CA GLN A 119 14.92 0.88 0.18
C GLN A 119 15.39 0.02 1.37
N PRO A 120 15.86 -1.22 1.16
CA PRO A 120 16.28 -2.12 2.23
C PRO A 120 17.32 -1.52 3.19
N ARG A 121 18.21 -0.66 2.71
CA ARG A 121 19.22 0.02 3.57
C ARG A 121 18.61 0.98 4.61
N TYR A 122 17.36 1.40 4.41
CA TYR A 122 16.62 2.28 5.32
C TYR A 122 15.57 1.54 6.16
N TRP A 123 15.50 0.22 6.08
CA TRP A 123 14.56 -0.55 6.91
C TRP A 123 14.88 -0.42 8.40
N GLY A 124 13.87 -0.57 9.23
CA GLY A 124 13.96 -0.37 10.67
C GLY A 124 14.05 1.09 11.12
N ARG A 125 13.88 2.05 10.18
CA ARG A 125 13.82 3.49 10.43
C ARG A 125 12.42 4.02 10.15
N ARG A 126 12.20 5.33 10.37
CA ARG A 126 10.90 6.00 10.24
C ARG A 126 10.48 6.32 8.78
N GLY A 127 11.10 5.72 7.77
CA GLY A 127 10.85 6.06 6.37
C GLY A 127 9.37 5.94 5.96
N LEU A 128 8.70 4.87 6.39
CA LEU A 128 7.29 4.67 6.08
C LEU A 128 6.38 5.68 6.80
N ASP A 129 6.69 6.04 8.07
CA ASP A 129 5.96 7.07 8.82
C ASP A 129 6.08 8.45 8.14
N TYR A 130 7.25 8.76 7.58
CA TYR A 130 7.47 10.00 6.84
C TYR A 130 6.68 10.04 5.53
N LEU A 131 6.57 8.91 4.82
CA LEU A 131 5.70 8.84 3.65
C LEU A 131 4.23 9.06 4.05
N TRP A 132 3.77 8.49 5.17
CA TRP A 132 2.44 8.78 5.71
C TRP A 132 2.25 10.24 6.10
N SER A 133 3.27 10.87 6.69
CA SER A 133 3.24 12.32 6.97
C SER A 133 3.11 13.13 5.68
N GLY A 134 3.72 12.68 4.59
CA GLY A 134 3.57 13.28 3.27
C GLY A 134 2.15 13.14 2.69
N ILE A 135 1.51 11.98 2.87
CA ILE A 135 0.09 11.79 2.53
C ILE A 135 -0.77 12.75 3.36
N GLY A 136 -0.51 12.86 4.68
CA GLY A 136 -1.20 13.81 5.55
C GLY A 136 -1.04 15.26 5.11
N ALA A 137 0.17 15.66 4.68
CA ALA A 137 0.42 17.01 4.14
C ALA A 137 -0.35 17.26 2.83
N TYR A 138 -0.50 16.24 1.98
CA TYR A 138 -1.32 16.32 0.78
C TYR A 138 -2.81 16.49 1.14
N LEU A 139 -3.33 15.67 2.05
CA LEU A 139 -4.73 15.77 2.51
C LEU A 139 -5.04 17.12 3.17
N ALA A 140 -4.10 17.69 3.91
CA ALA A 140 -4.26 19.02 4.49
C ALA A 140 -4.42 20.13 3.45
N ARG A 141 -3.82 19.97 2.25
CA ARG A 141 -3.99 20.90 1.12
C ARG A 141 -5.29 20.67 0.35
N TYR A 142 -5.78 19.43 0.34
CA TYR A 142 -6.95 18.99 -0.41
C TYR A 142 -7.97 18.31 0.53
N PRO A 143 -8.62 19.06 1.44
CA PRO A 143 -9.43 18.50 2.53
C PRO A 143 -10.76 17.87 2.08
N HIS A 144 -11.08 17.94 0.80
CA HIS A 144 -12.25 17.26 0.23
C HIS A 144 -12.05 15.76 0.04
N TYR A 145 -10.79 15.27 0.02
CA TYR A 145 -10.52 13.83 0.05
C TYR A 145 -10.77 13.27 1.44
N ARG A 146 -11.58 12.22 1.53
CA ARG A 146 -12.04 11.61 2.78
C ARG A 146 -11.67 10.15 2.91
N TYR A 147 -11.38 9.49 1.79
CA TYR A 147 -11.10 8.06 1.76
C TYR A 147 -9.70 7.79 1.23
N LEU A 148 -8.99 6.93 1.93
CA LEU A 148 -7.74 6.34 1.45
C LEU A 148 -7.99 4.85 1.26
N PHE A 149 -7.70 4.32 0.09
CA PHE A 149 -7.85 2.90 -0.18
C PHE A 149 -6.80 2.40 -1.16
N GLY A 150 -6.62 1.10 -1.23
CA GLY A 150 -5.70 0.48 -2.17
C GLY A 150 -5.45 -0.99 -1.85
N PRO A 151 -4.96 -1.76 -2.80
CA PRO A 151 -4.64 -3.16 -2.57
C PRO A 151 -3.37 -3.30 -1.72
N VAL A 152 -3.41 -4.18 -0.73
CA VAL A 152 -2.24 -4.61 0.03
C VAL A 152 -2.00 -6.07 -0.29
N SER A 153 -0.78 -6.38 -0.75
CA SER A 153 -0.37 -7.75 -1.05
C SER A 153 0.05 -8.51 0.20
N ILE A 154 -0.18 -9.82 0.19
CA ILE A 154 0.47 -10.78 1.08
C ILE A 154 1.48 -11.54 0.24
N SER A 155 2.77 -11.49 0.62
CA SER A 155 3.82 -12.13 -0.15
C SER A 155 3.54 -13.61 -0.39
N GLY A 156 3.72 -14.03 -1.64
CA GLY A 156 3.67 -15.45 -2.03
C GLY A 156 4.75 -16.31 -1.36
N GLY A 157 5.84 -15.70 -0.91
CA GLY A 157 6.93 -16.36 -0.16
C GLY A 157 6.56 -16.74 1.26
N LEU A 158 5.50 -16.13 1.84
CA LEU A 158 5.02 -16.58 3.15
C LEU A 158 4.45 -17.99 3.08
N PRO A 159 4.68 -18.82 4.11
CA PRO A 159 4.04 -20.13 4.22
C PRO A 159 2.52 -20.04 4.05
N PRO A 160 1.87 -20.99 3.38
CA PRO A 160 0.41 -20.99 3.22
C PRO A 160 -0.35 -20.78 4.54
N ALA A 161 0.09 -21.46 5.61
CA ALA A 161 -0.52 -21.30 6.94
C ALA A 161 -0.42 -19.88 7.49
N ALA A 162 0.69 -19.15 7.22
CA ALA A 162 0.85 -17.77 7.63
C ALA A 162 -0.11 -16.84 6.85
N ARG A 163 -0.28 -17.08 5.54
CA ARG A 163 -1.25 -16.35 4.71
C ARG A 163 -2.68 -16.59 5.17
N ASP A 164 -3.04 -17.84 5.48
CA ASP A 164 -4.36 -18.20 6.00
C ASP A 164 -4.65 -17.51 7.34
N LEU A 165 -3.68 -17.48 8.27
CA LEU A 165 -3.78 -16.78 9.55
C LEU A 165 -4.02 -15.29 9.37
N LEU A 166 -3.26 -14.63 8.49
CA LEU A 166 -3.44 -13.21 8.19
C LEU A 166 -4.83 -12.95 7.61
N VAL A 167 -5.24 -13.70 6.59
CA VAL A 167 -6.55 -13.52 5.95
C VAL A 167 -7.69 -13.75 6.96
N ALA A 168 -7.61 -14.81 7.78
CA ALA A 168 -8.61 -15.10 8.79
C ALA A 168 -8.72 -13.99 9.84
N PHE A 169 -7.59 -13.52 10.37
CA PHE A 169 -7.55 -12.47 11.38
C PHE A 169 -8.17 -11.16 10.87
N TYR A 170 -7.72 -10.69 9.68
CA TYR A 170 -8.22 -9.43 9.14
C TYR A 170 -9.70 -9.51 8.70
N ARG A 171 -10.18 -10.65 8.25
CA ARG A 171 -11.62 -10.86 8.00
C ARG A 171 -12.45 -10.88 9.27
N LEU A 172 -11.92 -11.36 10.36
CA LEU A 172 -12.59 -11.40 11.65
C LEU A 172 -12.72 -10.00 12.27
N TRP A 173 -11.62 -9.25 12.28
CA TRP A 173 -11.54 -7.99 13.04
C TRP A 173 -11.83 -6.74 12.22
N PHE A 174 -11.72 -6.82 10.91
CA PHE A 174 -11.99 -5.71 9.98
C PHE A 174 -12.97 -6.12 8.87
N PRO A 175 -14.14 -6.66 9.24
CA PRO A 175 -15.15 -7.01 8.25
C PRO A 175 -15.72 -5.73 7.63
N ALA A 176 -15.80 -5.69 6.31
CA ALA A 176 -16.55 -4.62 5.66
C ALA A 176 -18.04 -4.75 5.99
N SER A 177 -18.67 -3.67 6.45
CA SER A 177 -20.12 -3.63 6.69
C SER A 177 -20.91 -3.89 5.41
N HIS A 178 -20.36 -3.49 4.26
CA HIS A 178 -20.83 -3.80 2.92
C HIS A 178 -19.63 -4.10 2.03
N PRO A 179 -19.68 -5.15 1.18
CA PRO A 179 -18.61 -5.42 0.24
C PRO A 179 -18.58 -4.31 -0.83
N LEU A 180 -17.58 -3.43 -0.75
CA LEU A 180 -17.36 -2.35 -1.72
C LEU A 180 -16.61 -2.83 -2.96
N ALA A 181 -15.83 -3.90 -2.78
CA ALA A 181 -15.03 -4.49 -3.85
C ALA A 181 -14.89 -6.01 -3.64
N ALA A 182 -14.93 -6.76 -4.72
CA ALA A 182 -14.73 -8.21 -4.72
C ALA A 182 -13.50 -8.55 -5.56
N SER A 183 -12.60 -9.40 -5.03
CA SER A 183 -11.42 -9.82 -5.78
C SER A 183 -11.81 -10.58 -7.05
N ARG A 184 -11.12 -10.27 -8.17
CA ARG A 184 -11.25 -11.02 -9.43
C ARG A 184 -10.61 -12.42 -9.32
N GLN A 185 -9.67 -12.57 -8.38
CA GLN A 185 -9.00 -13.84 -8.08
C GLN A 185 -8.99 -14.04 -6.55
N PRO A 186 -10.11 -14.51 -5.95
CA PRO A 186 -10.21 -14.68 -4.51
C PRO A 186 -9.19 -15.70 -4.01
N TYR A 187 -8.53 -15.39 -2.89
CA TYR A 187 -7.64 -16.33 -2.23
C TYR A 187 -8.43 -17.50 -1.63
N PRO A 188 -8.10 -18.76 -1.98
CA PRO A 188 -8.83 -19.94 -1.55
C PRO A 188 -8.40 -20.37 -0.13
N ALA A 189 -8.63 -19.54 0.87
CA ALA A 189 -8.25 -19.87 2.25
C ALA A 189 -9.17 -20.95 2.85
N SER A 190 -8.58 -21.91 3.56
CA SER A 190 -9.30 -22.86 4.42
C SER A 190 -9.65 -22.18 5.75
N LEU A 191 -10.62 -21.27 5.71
CA LEU A 191 -10.90 -20.36 6.82
C LEU A 191 -11.52 -20.99 8.08
N PRO A 192 -12.42 -22.00 8.04
CA PRO A 192 -13.12 -22.45 9.25
C PRO A 192 -12.18 -22.92 10.37
N ASP A 193 -11.19 -23.75 10.03
CA ASP A 193 -10.23 -24.31 11.02
C ASP A 193 -9.26 -23.23 11.52
N VAL A 194 -8.92 -22.27 10.69
CA VAL A 194 -8.01 -21.16 11.05
C VAL A 194 -8.74 -20.13 11.89
N LEU A 195 -10.01 -19.79 11.58
CA LEU A 195 -10.83 -18.87 12.37
C LEU A 195 -11.07 -19.42 13.78
N ALA A 196 -11.22 -20.74 13.95
CA ALA A 196 -11.36 -21.39 15.26
C ALA A 196 -10.16 -21.16 16.21
N GLN A 197 -9.03 -20.68 15.67
CA GLN A 197 -7.88 -20.31 16.48
C GLN A 197 -8.04 -18.95 17.17
N PHE A 198 -8.93 -18.09 16.71
CA PHE A 198 -9.19 -16.77 17.28
C PHE A 198 -10.46 -16.78 18.12
N GLY A 199 -10.43 -16.04 19.24
CA GLY A 199 -11.59 -15.95 20.13
C GLY A 199 -12.69 -15.05 19.61
N GLY A 200 -12.34 -14.03 18.83
CA GLY A 200 -13.28 -13.05 18.27
C GLY A 200 -13.94 -12.14 19.33
N VAL A 201 -13.38 -12.08 20.54
CA VAL A 201 -13.93 -11.32 21.67
C VAL A 201 -13.01 -10.16 22.05
N ASP A 202 -11.71 -10.39 22.11
CA ASP A 202 -10.72 -9.35 22.44
C ASP A 202 -9.68 -9.26 21.31
N TYR A 203 -9.57 -8.06 20.72
CA TYR A 203 -8.65 -7.78 19.64
C TYR A 203 -7.18 -7.93 20.05
N VAL A 204 -6.83 -7.48 21.28
CA VAL A 204 -5.44 -7.48 21.75
C VAL A 204 -4.97 -8.91 22.01
N ASP A 205 -5.85 -9.74 22.57
CA ASP A 205 -5.57 -11.15 22.81
C ASP A 205 -5.39 -11.90 21.47
N ASP A 206 -6.29 -11.70 20.52
CA ASP A 206 -6.21 -12.34 19.20
C ASP A 206 -5.01 -11.82 18.39
N LEU A 207 -4.67 -10.53 18.49
CA LEU A 207 -3.47 -9.97 17.86
C LEU A 207 -2.19 -10.57 18.45
N THR A 208 -2.14 -10.77 19.77
CA THR A 208 -1.01 -11.40 20.47
C THR A 208 -0.89 -12.86 20.02
N LYS A 209 -2.00 -13.54 19.89
CA LYS A 209 -2.03 -14.92 19.39
C LYS A 209 -1.58 -15.01 17.94
N LEU A 210 -2.05 -14.11 17.06
CA LEU A 210 -1.59 -14.01 15.67
C LEU A 210 -0.07 -13.85 15.60
N LYS A 211 0.49 -12.90 16.38
CA LYS A 211 1.94 -12.67 16.42
C LYS A 211 2.70 -13.92 16.85
N SER A 212 2.19 -14.64 17.86
CA SER A 212 2.80 -15.90 18.33
C SER A 212 2.76 -16.99 17.26
N LEU A 213 1.61 -17.18 16.60
CA LEU A 213 1.44 -18.19 15.55
C LEU A 213 2.32 -17.88 14.33
N LEU A 214 2.38 -16.63 13.89
CA LEU A 214 3.27 -16.21 12.80
C LEU A 214 4.75 -16.36 13.18
N GLY A 215 5.11 -16.02 14.43
CA GLY A 215 6.47 -16.21 14.94
C GLY A 215 6.93 -17.68 14.91
N ASN A 216 6.04 -18.62 15.23
CA ASN A 216 6.31 -20.07 15.12
C ASN A 216 6.55 -20.53 13.67
N LEU A 217 6.04 -19.76 12.70
CA LEU A 217 6.25 -19.99 11.27
C LEU A 217 7.44 -19.18 10.70
N GLY A 218 8.20 -18.48 11.56
CA GLY A 218 9.32 -17.64 11.17
C GLY A 218 8.90 -16.34 10.47
N CYS A 219 7.66 -15.90 10.65
CA CYS A 219 7.08 -14.76 9.97
C CYS A 219 6.61 -13.68 10.95
N GLY A 220 6.29 -12.50 10.43
CA GLY A 220 5.64 -11.40 11.17
C GLY A 220 4.47 -10.83 10.40
N ILE A 221 3.73 -9.92 11.04
CA ILE A 221 2.68 -9.16 10.36
C ILE A 221 3.37 -8.16 9.42
N PRO A 222 3.01 -8.12 8.12
CA PRO A 222 3.59 -7.14 7.20
C PRO A 222 3.31 -5.70 7.67
N PRO A 223 4.30 -4.78 7.58
CA PRO A 223 4.20 -3.43 8.13
C PRO A 223 2.97 -2.64 7.66
N LEU A 224 2.59 -2.76 6.39
CA LEU A 224 1.41 -2.07 5.84
C LEU A 224 0.10 -2.53 6.47
N TYR A 225 -0.04 -3.83 6.74
CA TYR A 225 -1.23 -4.35 7.42
C TYR A 225 -1.42 -3.72 8.80
N LYS A 226 -0.32 -3.61 9.55
CA LYS A 226 -0.34 -2.95 10.85
C LYS A 226 -0.74 -1.48 10.72
N GLN A 227 -0.12 -0.74 9.81
CA GLN A 227 -0.41 0.68 9.61
C GLN A 227 -1.86 0.94 9.21
N TYR A 228 -2.40 0.19 8.26
CA TYR A 228 -3.80 0.36 7.85
C TYR A 228 -4.77 0.03 8.98
N SER A 229 -4.51 -1.02 9.76
CA SER A 229 -5.38 -1.39 10.88
C SER A 229 -5.31 -0.43 12.08
N GLU A 230 -4.25 0.36 12.21
CA GLU A 230 -4.12 1.42 13.23
C GLU A 230 -4.86 2.72 12.83
N LEU A 231 -5.29 2.85 11.56
CA LEU A 231 -6.05 4.01 11.06
C LEU A 231 -7.57 3.76 11.06
N CYS A 232 -7.99 2.51 11.23
CA CYS A 232 -9.39 2.10 11.34
C CYS A 232 -9.77 1.98 12.82
#